data_98000812e9bd9fbca04900da5b76569c
#
_entry.id   98000812e9bd9fbca04900da5b76569c
#
_cell.length_a   1.000
_cell.length_b   1.000
_cell.length_c   1.000
_cell.angle_alpha   90.00
_cell.angle_beta   90.00
_cell.angle_gamma   90.00
#
_symmetry.space_group_name_H-M   'P 1'
#
loop_
_entity.id
_entity.type
_entity.pdbx_description
1 polymer ?
#
loop_
_entity_poly.entity_id
_entity_poly.type
_entity_poly.pdbx_seq_one_letter_code
_entity_poly.pdbx_strand_id
1 'polypeptide(L)'
;MSIWVIRGGKFGEYENRFLNEDKVYLTRDGFKTDLNKIEAQTGLRTVLDEFYPTLPSSKLSSWSDQIWQFAHDIQQKDWIVLPSKLSPVLHVGEITGGYNYEKNGSDPYYHSREIKWIEKDLPRGYFPTEILYQLGGFKDVFNVDGVEKVFHTMADNEWAPTKDDDAGYEQMNELVAVSYTH
;
A
#
# COMPACT_ATOMS: atom_id res chain seq x y z
N MET A 1 -8.40 12.22 4.92
CA MET A 1 -8.20 10.83 4.49
C MET A 1 -7.03 10.77 3.53
N SER A 2 -6.08 9.91 3.80
CA SER A 2 -4.90 9.70 2.96
C SER A 2 -5.00 8.41 2.18
N ILE A 3 -4.23 8.31 1.09
CA ILE A 3 -4.10 7.08 0.31
C ILE A 3 -2.68 6.55 0.49
N TRP A 4 -2.60 5.28 0.80
CA TRP A 4 -1.35 4.56 1.01
C TRP A 4 -1.27 3.38 0.05
N VAL A 5 -0.06 3.02 -0.33
CA VAL A 5 0.19 1.77 -1.02
C VAL A 5 0.75 0.78 -0.01
N ILE A 6 0.19 -0.42 0.01
CA ILE A 6 0.74 -1.56 0.76
C ILE A 6 0.85 -2.72 -0.22
N ARG A 7 2.03 -3.31 -0.31
CA ARG A 7 2.28 -4.44 -1.21
C ARG A 7 2.12 -5.76 -0.48
N GLY A 8 1.66 -6.75 -1.20
CA GLY A 8 1.54 -8.13 -0.70
C GLY A 8 2.75 -8.98 -1.03
N GLY A 9 3.95 -8.48 -0.74
CA GLY A 9 5.21 -9.14 -1.04
C GLY A 9 5.82 -8.70 -2.37
N LYS A 10 7.11 -8.97 -2.53
CA LYS A 10 7.88 -8.60 -3.73
C LYS A 10 7.31 -9.23 -5.00
N PHE A 11 6.78 -10.44 -4.90
CA PHE A 11 6.22 -11.21 -6.01
C PHE A 11 4.71 -11.41 -5.90
N GLY A 12 4.05 -10.73 -4.97
CA GLY A 12 2.62 -10.90 -4.72
C GLY A 12 2.27 -12.16 -3.92
N GLU A 13 3.25 -12.79 -3.26
CA GLU A 13 3.08 -14.04 -2.54
C GLU A 13 2.09 -13.94 -1.37
N TYR A 14 1.84 -12.74 -0.85
CA TYR A 14 0.95 -12.54 0.29
C TYR A 14 -0.41 -11.93 -0.08
N GLU A 15 -0.62 -11.54 -1.34
CA GLU A 15 -1.82 -10.80 -1.76
C GLU A 15 -3.11 -11.56 -1.47
N ASN A 16 -3.16 -12.84 -1.81
CA ASN A 16 -4.36 -13.64 -1.62
C ASN A 16 -4.78 -13.70 -0.15
N ARG A 17 -3.81 -13.77 0.75
CA ARG A 17 -4.10 -13.78 2.18
C ARG A 17 -4.70 -12.45 2.65
N PHE A 18 -4.16 -11.32 2.16
CA PHE A 18 -4.72 -10.01 2.46
C PHE A 18 -6.18 -9.91 2.02
N LEU A 19 -6.46 -10.35 0.80
CA LEU A 19 -7.80 -10.28 0.22
C LEU A 19 -8.78 -11.23 0.92
N ASN A 20 -8.33 -12.42 1.30
CA ASN A 20 -9.18 -13.44 1.89
C ASN A 20 -9.47 -13.19 3.37
N GLU A 21 -8.54 -12.59 4.10
CA GLU A 21 -8.69 -12.37 5.54
C GLU A 21 -9.19 -10.97 5.91
N ASP A 22 -9.37 -10.09 4.91
CA ASP A 22 -9.74 -8.69 5.14
C ASP A 22 -8.75 -7.99 6.09
N LYS A 23 -7.47 -8.22 5.86
CA LYS A 23 -6.35 -7.63 6.59
C LYS A 23 -5.22 -7.30 5.63
N VAL A 24 -4.48 -6.25 5.95
CA VAL A 24 -3.17 -6.02 5.36
C VAL A 24 -2.11 -6.30 6.41
N TYR A 25 -1.00 -6.86 5.98
CA TYR A 25 0.10 -7.25 6.86
C TYR A 25 1.37 -6.51 6.48
N LEU A 26 2.14 -6.17 7.50
CA LEU A 26 3.54 -5.80 7.33
C LEU A 26 4.36 -7.08 7.39
N THR A 27 4.88 -7.52 6.26
CA THR A 27 5.51 -8.84 6.13
C THR A 27 7.03 -8.75 6.17
N ARG A 28 7.57 -8.55 7.37
CA ARG A 28 9.02 -8.57 7.62
C ARG A 28 9.39 -9.89 8.29
N ASP A 29 10.25 -10.66 7.63
CA ASP A 29 10.64 -11.99 8.10
C ASP A 29 11.20 -11.93 9.53
N GLY A 30 10.62 -12.74 10.40
CA GLY A 30 11.09 -12.89 11.77
C GLY A 30 10.92 -11.68 12.67
N PHE A 31 10.28 -10.61 12.20
CA PHE A 31 10.13 -9.39 12.99
C PHE A 31 8.99 -9.50 13.99
N LYS A 32 9.24 -10.27 15.05
CA LYS A 32 8.24 -10.60 16.06
C LYS A 32 8.39 -9.64 17.25
N THR A 33 7.86 -8.43 17.11
CA THR A 33 7.91 -7.40 18.14
C THR A 33 6.61 -6.60 18.14
N ASP A 34 6.09 -6.29 19.31
CA ASP A 34 4.86 -5.50 19.44
C ASP A 34 5.16 -4.01 19.23
N LEU A 35 4.71 -3.47 18.11
CA LEU A 35 4.95 -2.07 17.77
C LEU A 35 4.18 -1.09 18.65
N ASN A 36 3.15 -1.54 19.37
CA ASN A 36 2.45 -0.70 20.35
C ASN A 36 3.36 -0.33 21.52
N LYS A 37 4.39 -1.13 21.78
CA LYS A 37 5.32 -0.90 22.90
C LYS A 37 6.46 0.04 22.56
N ILE A 38 6.57 0.46 21.30
CA ILE A 38 7.61 1.35 20.83
C ILE A 38 7.01 2.75 20.68
N GLU A 39 7.39 3.67 21.56
CA GLU A 39 6.79 4.99 21.66
C GLU A 39 7.34 5.99 20.64
N ALA A 40 8.57 5.78 20.17
CA ALA A 40 9.22 6.69 19.22
C ALA A 40 9.93 5.91 18.13
N GLN A 41 10.01 6.51 16.94
CA GLN A 41 10.66 5.88 15.79
C GLN A 41 12.14 5.59 16.04
N THR A 42 12.80 6.38 16.86
CA THR A 42 14.19 6.14 17.27
C THR A 42 14.36 4.81 18.00
N GLY A 43 13.37 4.45 18.86
CA GLY A 43 13.35 3.15 19.54
C GLY A 43 13.14 2.00 18.57
N LEU A 44 12.29 2.19 17.58
CA LEU A 44 12.06 1.20 16.52
C LEU A 44 13.36 0.93 15.75
N ARG A 45 14.12 1.97 15.45
CA ARG A 45 15.37 1.83 14.73
C ARG A 45 16.38 0.99 15.50
N THR A 46 16.46 1.17 16.81
CA THR A 46 17.29 0.36 17.69
C THR A 46 16.88 -1.11 17.67
N VAL A 47 15.57 -1.37 17.76
CA VAL A 47 15.04 -2.74 17.71
C VAL A 47 15.34 -3.40 16.37
N LEU A 48 15.18 -2.68 15.26
CA LEU A 48 15.49 -3.22 13.93
C LEU A 48 16.97 -3.57 13.79
N ASP A 49 17.85 -2.77 14.34
CA ASP A 49 19.28 -3.04 14.32
C ASP A 49 19.62 -4.33 15.09
N GLU A 50 18.89 -4.62 16.15
CA GLU A 50 19.04 -5.86 16.90
C GLU A 50 18.54 -7.07 16.12
N PHE A 51 17.39 -6.94 15.42
CA PHE A 51 16.82 -8.03 14.61
C PHE A 51 17.63 -8.28 13.34
N TYR A 52 18.16 -7.23 12.74
CA TYR A 52 18.84 -7.28 11.44
C TYR A 52 20.19 -6.56 11.52
N PRO A 53 21.17 -7.12 12.26
CA PRO A 53 22.42 -6.42 12.56
C PRO A 53 23.30 -6.16 11.32
N THR A 54 23.05 -6.88 10.22
CA THR A 54 23.80 -6.70 8.98
C THR A 54 23.11 -5.79 7.97
N LEU A 55 21.94 -5.23 8.32
CA LEU A 55 21.17 -4.39 7.42
C LEU A 55 21.90 -3.05 7.20
N PRO A 56 22.13 -2.63 5.94
CA PRO A 56 22.75 -1.34 5.66
C PRO A 56 21.97 -0.17 6.26
N SER A 57 22.65 0.88 6.68
CA SER A 57 22.04 2.05 7.34
C SER A 57 20.91 2.69 6.52
N SER A 58 21.07 2.77 5.19
CA SER A 58 20.03 3.31 4.30
C SER A 58 18.77 2.46 4.30
N LYS A 59 18.92 1.13 4.30
CA LYS A 59 17.77 0.21 4.40
C LYS A 59 17.15 0.24 5.79
N LEU A 60 17.95 0.36 6.82
CA LEU A 60 17.47 0.48 8.20
C LEU A 60 16.55 1.69 8.34
N SER A 61 16.94 2.84 7.79
CA SER A 61 16.11 4.05 7.79
C SER A 61 14.80 3.85 7.02
N SER A 62 14.88 3.28 5.83
CA SER A 62 13.71 3.04 4.99
C SER A 62 12.74 2.05 5.65
N TRP A 63 13.24 0.98 6.22
CA TRP A 63 12.40 -0.01 6.92
C TRP A 63 11.76 0.58 8.16
N SER A 64 12.53 1.38 8.92
CA SER A 64 12.01 2.08 10.09
C SER A 64 10.82 3.00 9.71
N ASP A 65 10.96 3.77 8.63
CA ASP A 65 9.91 4.64 8.15
C ASP A 65 8.66 3.85 7.76
N GLN A 66 8.81 2.79 6.98
CA GLN A 66 7.70 1.97 6.50
C GLN A 66 6.97 1.26 7.64
N ILE A 67 7.70 0.70 8.58
CA ILE A 67 7.13 0.01 9.75
C ILE A 67 6.38 1.00 10.62
N TRP A 68 6.96 2.17 10.87
CA TRP A 68 6.33 3.21 11.66
C TRP A 68 5.04 3.71 11.01
N GLN A 69 5.09 3.96 9.69
CA GLN A 69 3.93 4.36 8.91
C GLN A 69 2.80 3.34 9.01
N PHE A 70 3.12 2.08 8.85
CA PHE A 70 2.14 0.99 8.92
C PHE A 70 1.42 0.95 10.28
N ALA A 71 2.16 1.07 11.37
CA ALA A 71 1.61 0.93 12.71
C ALA A 71 0.98 2.21 13.25
N HIS A 72 1.55 3.38 12.93
CA HIS A 72 1.20 4.62 13.62
C HIS A 72 0.66 5.73 12.71
N ASP A 73 1.12 5.83 11.47
CA ASP A 73 0.73 6.94 10.59
C ASP A 73 -0.55 6.66 9.82
N ILE A 74 -0.75 5.42 9.38
CA ILE A 74 -1.99 5.02 8.71
C ILE A 74 -3.14 5.07 9.70
N GLN A 75 -4.17 5.84 9.37
CA GLN A 75 -5.32 6.05 10.23
C GLN A 75 -6.54 5.26 9.75
N GLN A 76 -7.48 5.02 10.64
CA GLN A 76 -8.79 4.51 10.26
C GLN A 76 -9.41 5.47 9.24
N LYS A 77 -10.09 4.91 8.24
CA LYS A 77 -10.68 5.59 7.09
C LYS A 77 -9.70 5.98 6.00
N ASP A 78 -8.40 5.83 6.22
CA ASP A 78 -7.44 5.93 5.12
C ASP A 78 -7.67 4.81 4.11
N TRP A 79 -7.44 5.08 2.85
CA TRP A 79 -7.56 4.07 1.81
C TRP A 79 -6.22 3.45 1.51
N ILE A 80 -6.27 2.14 1.24
CA ILE A 80 -5.10 1.35 0.85
C ILE A 80 -5.29 0.91 -0.59
N VAL A 81 -4.25 1.09 -1.39
CA VAL A 81 -4.16 0.51 -2.72
C VAL A 81 -3.15 -0.63 -2.65
N LEU A 82 -3.57 -1.79 -3.11
CA LEU A 82 -2.74 -2.99 -3.24
C LEU A 82 -2.55 -3.26 -4.73
N PRO A 83 -1.43 -2.79 -5.32
CA PRO A 83 -1.12 -3.12 -6.71
C PRO A 83 -0.74 -4.59 -6.81
N SER A 84 -1.43 -5.34 -7.64
CA SER A 84 -1.15 -6.77 -7.79
C SER A 84 0.13 -7.02 -8.58
N LYS A 85 0.88 -8.04 -8.16
CA LYS A 85 2.00 -8.61 -8.91
C LYS A 85 1.58 -9.88 -9.65
N LEU A 86 0.37 -10.38 -9.40
CA LEU A 86 -0.13 -11.64 -9.97
C LEU A 86 -0.94 -11.40 -11.24
N SER A 87 -1.55 -10.22 -11.37
CA SER A 87 -2.34 -9.83 -12.53
C SER A 87 -2.34 -8.30 -12.69
N PRO A 88 -2.74 -7.75 -13.86
CA PRO A 88 -2.68 -6.31 -14.10
C PRO A 88 -3.88 -5.57 -13.47
N VAL A 89 -4.03 -5.68 -12.15
CA VAL A 89 -5.13 -5.09 -11.40
C VAL A 89 -4.64 -4.36 -10.16
N LEU A 90 -5.51 -3.51 -9.61
CA LEU A 90 -5.36 -2.90 -8.30
C LEU A 90 -6.53 -3.33 -7.42
N HIS A 91 -6.28 -3.44 -6.12
CA HIS A 91 -7.34 -3.62 -5.13
C HIS A 91 -7.36 -2.39 -4.23
N VAL A 92 -8.54 -1.91 -3.87
CA VAL A 92 -8.70 -0.73 -3.02
C VAL A 92 -9.51 -1.09 -1.80
N GLY A 93 -9.06 -0.69 -0.62
CA GLY A 93 -9.75 -0.91 0.62
C GLY A 93 -9.64 0.27 1.56
N GLU A 94 -10.46 0.26 2.60
CA GLU A 94 -10.47 1.27 3.66
C GLU A 94 -10.04 0.64 4.97
N ILE A 95 -9.10 1.28 5.66
CA ILE A 95 -8.65 0.83 6.98
C ILE A 95 -9.77 1.02 7.99
N THR A 96 -10.14 -0.04 8.67
CA THR A 96 -11.25 -0.05 9.64
C THR A 96 -10.80 -0.24 11.07
N GLY A 97 -9.54 -0.60 11.31
CA GLY A 97 -9.01 -0.83 12.65
C GLY A 97 -7.61 -0.27 12.85
N GLY A 98 -7.18 -0.22 14.10
CA GLY A 98 -5.82 0.15 14.47
C GLY A 98 -4.82 -0.96 14.21
N TYR A 99 -3.57 -0.69 14.51
CA TYR A 99 -2.52 -1.69 14.45
C TYR A 99 -2.80 -2.83 15.44
N ASN A 100 -2.61 -4.06 14.96
CA ASN A 100 -2.78 -5.26 15.75
C ASN A 100 -1.51 -6.12 15.68
N TYR A 101 -1.02 -6.55 16.85
CA TYR A 101 0.11 -7.47 16.95
C TYR A 101 -0.41 -8.89 17.16
N GLU A 102 -0.16 -9.78 16.20
CA GLU A 102 -0.57 -11.17 16.25
C GLU A 102 0.58 -12.03 16.79
N LYS A 103 0.71 -12.06 18.10
CA LYS A 103 1.81 -12.75 18.80
C LYS A 103 1.93 -14.21 18.40
N ASN A 104 0.81 -14.89 18.18
CA ASN A 104 0.77 -16.31 17.81
C ASN A 104 0.60 -16.53 16.32
N GLY A 105 0.78 -15.48 15.53
CA GLY A 105 0.75 -15.58 14.08
C GLY A 105 1.92 -16.38 13.52
N SER A 106 1.75 -16.89 12.32
CA SER A 106 2.86 -17.51 11.58
C SER A 106 3.73 -16.44 10.93
N ASP A 107 5.03 -16.68 10.81
CA ASP A 107 5.95 -15.79 10.14
C ASP A 107 5.59 -15.65 8.65
N PRO A 108 5.53 -14.44 8.06
CA PRO A 108 5.81 -13.13 8.62
C PRO A 108 4.56 -12.33 9.06
N TYR A 109 3.49 -12.98 9.43
CA TYR A 109 2.16 -12.38 9.64
C TYR A 109 1.92 -11.93 11.09
N TYR A 110 2.86 -11.18 11.64
CA TYR A 110 2.75 -10.71 13.02
C TYR A 110 2.08 -9.36 13.17
N HIS A 111 2.07 -8.55 12.13
CA HIS A 111 1.62 -7.16 12.16
C HIS A 111 0.49 -6.97 11.17
N SER A 112 -0.68 -6.56 11.65
CA SER A 112 -1.85 -6.42 10.79
C SER A 112 -2.64 -5.15 11.05
N ARG A 113 -3.40 -4.76 10.03
CA ARG A 113 -4.45 -3.74 10.11
C ARG A 113 -5.69 -4.31 9.43
N GLU A 114 -6.84 -4.16 10.08
CA GLU A 114 -8.11 -4.57 9.49
C GLU A 114 -8.47 -3.64 8.35
N ILE A 115 -9.00 -4.20 7.28
CA ILE A 115 -9.39 -3.47 6.08
C ILE A 115 -10.75 -3.97 5.58
N LYS A 116 -11.53 -3.05 5.02
CA LYS A 116 -12.72 -3.39 4.26
C LYS A 116 -12.39 -3.13 2.79
N TRP A 117 -12.39 -4.18 1.98
CA TRP A 117 -12.14 -4.00 0.56
C TRP A 117 -13.33 -3.29 -0.07
N ILE A 118 -13.05 -2.18 -0.75
CA ILE A 118 -14.05 -1.36 -1.44
C ILE A 118 -14.27 -1.89 -2.85
N GLU A 119 -13.16 -2.18 -3.56
CA GLU A 119 -13.21 -2.75 -4.90
C GLU A 119 -11.97 -3.60 -5.13
N LYS A 120 -12.17 -4.80 -5.66
CA LYS A 120 -11.11 -5.73 -6.02
C LYS A 120 -11.01 -5.85 -7.53
N ASP A 121 -9.84 -6.27 -8.01
CA ASP A 121 -9.61 -6.58 -9.43
C ASP A 121 -9.90 -5.42 -10.38
N LEU A 122 -9.59 -4.20 -9.96
CA LEU A 122 -9.68 -3.03 -10.82
C LEU A 122 -8.61 -3.08 -11.91
N PRO A 123 -8.97 -3.12 -13.19
CA PRO A 123 -7.96 -3.15 -14.26
C PRO A 123 -7.05 -1.94 -14.20
N ARG A 124 -5.75 -2.17 -14.33
CA ARG A 124 -4.77 -1.08 -14.38
C ARG A 124 -5.08 -0.09 -15.49
N GLY A 125 -5.60 -0.56 -16.62
CA GLY A 125 -5.97 0.28 -17.74
C GLY A 125 -7.07 1.31 -17.46
N TYR A 126 -7.77 1.20 -16.33
CA TYR A 126 -8.76 2.19 -15.90
C TYR A 126 -8.11 3.48 -15.37
N PHE A 127 -6.82 3.45 -15.08
CA PHE A 127 -6.10 4.55 -14.46
C PHE A 127 -5.15 5.22 -15.42
N PRO A 128 -4.98 6.55 -15.33
CA PRO A 128 -3.94 7.24 -16.08
C PRO A 128 -2.55 6.69 -15.74
N THR A 129 -1.67 6.64 -16.71
CA THR A 129 -0.30 6.14 -16.53
C THR A 129 0.44 6.88 -15.42
N GLU A 130 0.23 8.18 -15.29
CA GLU A 130 0.84 8.98 -14.24
C GLU A 130 0.46 8.49 -12.84
N ILE A 131 -0.81 8.14 -12.65
CA ILE A 131 -1.28 7.57 -11.39
C ILE A 131 -0.62 6.20 -11.13
N LEU A 132 -0.61 5.34 -12.14
CA LEU A 132 0.03 4.03 -12.03
C LEU A 132 1.53 4.14 -11.71
N TYR A 133 2.20 5.13 -12.28
CA TYR A 133 3.61 5.40 -11.98
C TYR A 133 3.82 5.75 -10.52
N GLN A 134 2.95 6.60 -9.96
CA GLN A 134 3.02 6.96 -8.53
C GLN A 134 2.78 5.77 -7.61
N LEU A 135 1.91 4.84 -8.03
CA LEU A 135 1.61 3.63 -7.26
C LEU A 135 2.72 2.58 -7.38
N GLY A 136 3.65 2.75 -8.30
CA GLY A 136 4.67 1.78 -8.64
C GLY A 136 5.98 1.88 -7.86
N GLY A 137 6.02 2.60 -6.74
CA GLY A 137 7.23 2.74 -5.93
C GLY A 137 7.79 1.40 -5.44
N PHE A 138 9.06 1.38 -5.03
CA PHE A 138 9.75 0.16 -4.62
C PHE A 138 9.47 -0.25 -3.17
N LYS A 139 8.92 0.66 -2.36
CA LYS A 139 8.65 0.40 -0.95
C LYS A 139 7.41 -0.47 -0.78
N ASP A 140 7.37 -1.23 0.30
CA ASP A 140 6.21 -2.06 0.64
C ASP A 140 5.07 -1.26 1.26
N VAL A 141 5.39 -0.13 1.88
CA VAL A 141 4.43 0.80 2.49
C VAL A 141 4.85 2.22 2.15
N PHE A 142 3.97 3.00 1.56
CA PHE A 142 4.25 4.42 1.31
C PHE A 142 2.97 5.22 1.08
N ASN A 143 3.04 6.50 1.42
CA ASN A 143 1.95 7.46 1.18
C ASN A 143 1.99 7.93 -0.27
N VAL A 144 0.81 8.17 -0.85
CA VAL A 144 0.70 8.72 -2.20
C VAL A 144 -0.16 9.98 -2.15
N ASP A 145 0.46 11.11 -2.48
CA ASP A 145 -0.22 12.40 -2.49
C ASP A 145 -0.77 12.73 -3.87
N GLY A 146 -1.89 13.47 -3.89
CA GLY A 146 -2.45 14.02 -5.13
C GLY A 146 -3.28 13.06 -5.96
N VAL A 147 -3.50 11.83 -5.48
CA VAL A 147 -4.30 10.82 -6.20
C VAL A 147 -5.71 10.67 -5.63
N GLU A 148 -6.00 11.27 -4.49
CA GLU A 148 -7.25 11.11 -3.75
C GLU A 148 -8.46 11.45 -4.62
N LYS A 149 -8.37 12.53 -5.38
CA LYS A 149 -9.47 12.97 -6.24
C LYS A 149 -9.80 11.95 -7.33
N VAL A 150 -8.79 11.34 -7.93
CA VAL A 150 -8.98 10.31 -8.97
C VAL A 150 -9.71 9.11 -8.37
N PHE A 151 -9.23 8.62 -7.23
CA PHE A 151 -9.84 7.46 -6.58
C PHE A 151 -11.27 7.74 -6.12
N HIS A 152 -11.54 8.91 -5.54
CA HIS A 152 -12.90 9.28 -5.12
C HIS A 152 -13.84 9.43 -6.31
N THR A 153 -13.37 10.06 -7.38
CA THR A 153 -14.19 10.21 -8.59
C THR A 153 -14.54 8.85 -9.18
N MET A 154 -13.60 7.93 -9.22
CA MET A 154 -13.85 6.57 -9.70
C MET A 154 -14.84 5.83 -8.80
N ALA A 155 -14.71 5.97 -7.49
CA ALA A 155 -15.63 5.37 -6.54
C ALA A 155 -17.06 5.90 -6.73
N ASP A 156 -17.21 7.21 -6.94
CA ASP A 156 -18.49 7.84 -7.20
C ASP A 156 -19.12 7.39 -8.52
N ASN A 157 -18.31 6.96 -9.47
CA ASN A 157 -18.73 6.45 -10.78
C ASN A 157 -18.73 4.91 -10.84
N GLU A 158 -18.92 4.26 -9.70
CA GLU A 158 -18.96 2.81 -9.58
C GLU A 158 -17.71 2.11 -10.12
N TRP A 159 -16.56 2.77 -9.96
CA TRP A 159 -15.25 2.30 -10.41
C TRP A 159 -15.13 2.09 -11.91
N ALA A 160 -16.00 2.70 -12.68
CA ALA A 160 -15.83 2.74 -14.13
C ALA A 160 -14.62 3.61 -14.50
N PRO A 161 -13.92 3.32 -15.60
CA PRO A 161 -12.88 4.22 -16.08
C PRO A 161 -13.49 5.60 -16.33
N THR A 162 -12.78 6.66 -15.92
CA THR A 162 -13.20 8.01 -16.24
C THR A 162 -13.15 8.16 -17.75
N LYS A 163 -14.33 8.33 -18.35
CA LYS A 163 -14.43 8.55 -19.79
C LYS A 163 -14.44 10.03 -20.09
N ASP A 164 -14.27 10.32 -21.23
CA ASP A 164 -14.50 11.41 -22.19
C ASP A 164 -14.98 12.76 -21.64
N ASP A 165 -15.63 12.81 -20.50
CA ASP A 165 -16.15 14.03 -19.90
C ASP A 165 -15.11 14.72 -19.02
N ASP A 166 -13.99 14.07 -18.78
CA ASP A 166 -12.87 14.66 -18.06
C ASP A 166 -11.77 14.99 -19.06
N ALA A 167 -11.76 16.22 -19.51
CA ALA A 167 -10.77 16.71 -20.47
C ALA A 167 -9.33 16.49 -19.99
N GLY A 168 -9.11 16.50 -18.67
CA GLY A 168 -7.81 16.20 -18.09
C GLY A 168 -7.41 14.75 -18.31
N TYR A 169 -8.35 13.83 -18.14
CA TYR A 169 -8.13 12.41 -18.36
C TYR A 169 -7.81 12.12 -19.83
N GLU A 170 -8.60 12.67 -20.75
CA GLU A 170 -8.36 12.52 -22.18
C GLU A 170 -6.99 13.07 -22.59
N GLN A 171 -6.63 14.25 -22.11
CA GLN A 171 -5.33 14.83 -22.38
C GLN A 171 -4.20 13.95 -21.87
N MET A 172 -4.34 13.38 -20.69
CA MET A 172 -3.34 12.47 -20.16
C MET A 172 -3.23 11.20 -21.01
N ASN A 173 -4.34 10.65 -21.44
CA ASN A 173 -4.35 9.47 -22.31
C ASN A 173 -3.71 9.76 -23.66
N GLU A 174 -3.98 10.90 -24.25
CA GLU A 174 -3.36 11.32 -25.50
C GLU A 174 -1.85 11.47 -25.34
N LEU A 175 -1.40 12.10 -24.28
CA LEU A 175 0.04 12.23 -23.97
C LEU A 175 0.72 10.90 -23.80
N VAL A 176 0.08 9.98 -23.09
CA VAL A 176 0.57 8.63 -22.87
C VAL A 176 0.63 7.86 -24.19
N ALA A 177 -0.41 7.92 -25.01
CA ALA A 177 -0.45 7.25 -26.30
C ALA A 177 0.67 7.77 -27.21
N VAL A 178 0.91 9.07 -27.25
CA VAL A 178 2.03 9.68 -28.00
C VAL A 178 3.37 9.19 -27.47
N SER A 179 3.53 9.06 -26.16
CA SER A 179 4.77 8.55 -25.56
C SER A 179 5.05 7.10 -25.95
N TYR A 180 4.03 6.28 -26.07
CA TYR A 180 4.18 4.86 -26.41
C TYR A 180 4.29 4.57 -27.89
N THR A 181 3.92 5.50 -28.77
CA THR A 181 4.06 5.34 -30.22
C THR A 181 5.46 5.71 -30.71
N HIS A 182 6.28 6.20 -29.86
CA HIS A 182 7.67 6.56 -30.14
C HIS A 182 8.63 5.65 -29.40
#